data_d8fbe92481880f30dfac418c5b8ce85f
#
_entry.id   d8fbe92481880f30dfac418c5b8ce85f
#
_cell.length_a   1.000
_cell.length_b   1.000
_cell.length_c   1.000
_cell.angle_alpha   90.00
_cell.angle_beta   90.00
_cell.angle_gamma   90.00
#
_symmetry.space_group_name_H-M   'P 1'
#
loop_
_entity.id
_entity.type
_entity.pdbx_description
1 polymer ?
#
loop_
_entity_poly.entity_id
_entity_poly.type
_entity_poly.pdbx_seq_one_letter_code
_entity_poly.pdbx_strand_id
1 'polypeptide(L)'
;MKNLIILLFLLLTFESCTKMEMAEPTNEEVFYVCEIMGIVPPDYGGIGAIVSFNGVTTQTDQRGIYRFNEVKVSSKHNLIRIVKEGYYEDVRVFMTDRPAIIKIRSGLNKKSCGGGFNAFNGSDRQGNKYSYTFLPNSIVLESGISYTSFVDLCSEYIDPRDNKSIVGNFVGYDLNNKPFKLRPLGVISLEMMGVGGQNIRMAEGKTISLSVEIPDDMLSESPTSIILWYFDFNSGYWREGGIAIRDGSKYKANVSKVGYWGFHLAREAVIISGNTVLADGNPVYHPSDINYVQGLSPFFNYETTNFDGSFKEWAPKDENLGIRFNYGGTTHKADVTKCGQECKLGDIKLSIVFNKTITGAVVDCNNNPVKSGYIKRRSNFSDEVYVPVVNGRFNDNVYWNIIGTVASYYPIDIDNNQESKPT
;
A
#
# COMPACT_ATOMS: atom_id res chain seq x y z
N MET A 1 -28.07 -76.78 -47.79
CA MET A 1 -27.62 -75.51 -48.26
C MET A 1 -27.75 -74.53 -47.07
N LYS A 2 -26.66 -74.24 -46.41
CA LYS A 2 -26.63 -73.51 -45.13
C LYS A 2 -26.21 -72.02 -45.45
N ASN A 3 -27.08 -71.06 -45.20
CA ASN A 3 -26.78 -69.66 -45.28
C ASN A 3 -26.05 -69.21 -44.00
N LEU A 4 -24.82 -68.77 -44.19
CA LEU A 4 -23.99 -68.17 -43.15
C LEU A 4 -24.22 -66.65 -43.13
N ILE A 5 -24.89 -66.17 -42.09
CA ILE A 5 -25.05 -64.72 -41.86
C ILE A 5 -23.85 -64.25 -41.06
N ILE A 6 -23.01 -63.39 -41.67
CA ILE A 6 -21.90 -62.71 -41.00
C ILE A 6 -22.45 -61.47 -40.39
N LEU A 7 -22.51 -61.39 -39.06
CA LEU A 7 -22.88 -60.21 -38.30
C LEU A 7 -21.63 -59.37 -38.06
N LEU A 8 -21.55 -58.23 -38.77
CA LEU A 8 -20.45 -57.29 -38.62
C LEU A 8 -20.72 -56.40 -37.41
N PHE A 9 -20.00 -56.65 -36.30
CA PHE A 9 -20.01 -55.75 -35.14
C PHE A 9 -19.15 -54.53 -35.45
N LEU A 10 -19.80 -53.39 -35.66
CA LEU A 10 -19.14 -52.09 -35.68
C LEU A 10 -18.86 -51.68 -34.24
N LEU A 11 -17.61 -51.79 -33.80
CA LEU A 11 -17.13 -51.18 -32.55
C LEU A 11 -17.03 -49.67 -32.74
N LEU A 12 -18.02 -48.92 -32.29
CA LEU A 12 -17.93 -47.50 -32.11
C LEU A 12 -17.08 -47.25 -30.83
N THR A 13 -15.82 -46.91 -31.02
CA THR A 13 -14.99 -46.32 -29.97
C THR A 13 -15.47 -44.90 -29.68
N PHE A 14 -16.23 -44.71 -28.63
CA PHE A 14 -16.44 -43.40 -28.07
C PHE A 14 -15.12 -42.95 -27.48
N GLU A 15 -14.40 -42.08 -28.16
CA GLU A 15 -13.38 -41.28 -27.52
C GLU A 15 -14.08 -40.37 -26.50
N SER A 16 -13.98 -40.77 -25.26
CA SER A 16 -14.32 -39.93 -24.11
C SER A 16 -13.36 -38.75 -24.12
N CYS A 17 -13.81 -37.59 -24.63
CA CYS A 17 -13.19 -36.32 -24.29
C CYS A 17 -13.31 -36.18 -22.77
N THR A 18 -12.29 -36.59 -22.04
CA THR A 18 -12.11 -36.16 -20.65
C THR A 18 -11.95 -34.64 -20.70
N LYS A 19 -13.05 -33.92 -20.33
CA LYS A 19 -12.94 -32.55 -19.91
C LYS A 19 -11.82 -32.55 -18.87
N MET A 20 -10.70 -31.87 -19.19
CA MET A 20 -9.79 -31.40 -18.16
C MET A 20 -10.65 -30.51 -17.24
N GLU A 21 -11.10 -31.05 -16.14
CA GLU A 21 -11.52 -30.24 -15.00
C GLU A 21 -10.28 -29.42 -14.66
N MET A 22 -10.31 -28.13 -15.02
CA MET A 22 -9.38 -27.19 -14.44
C MET A 22 -9.63 -27.26 -12.94
N ALA A 23 -8.65 -27.80 -12.21
CA ALA A 23 -8.69 -27.80 -10.76
C ALA A 23 -9.07 -26.39 -10.32
N GLU A 24 -10.15 -26.27 -9.55
CA GLU A 24 -10.48 -24.99 -8.91
C GLU A 24 -9.21 -24.50 -8.21
N PRO A 25 -8.84 -23.22 -8.37
CA PRO A 25 -7.64 -22.72 -7.73
C PRO A 25 -7.80 -22.98 -6.23
N THR A 26 -6.98 -23.87 -5.69
CA THR A 26 -6.94 -24.15 -4.27
C THR A 26 -6.71 -22.83 -3.57
N ASN A 27 -7.68 -22.41 -2.78
CA ASN A 27 -7.62 -21.14 -2.02
C ASN A 27 -6.68 -21.28 -0.81
N GLU A 28 -5.65 -22.12 -0.94
CA GLU A 28 -4.64 -22.37 0.07
C GLU A 28 -3.67 -21.21 0.18
N GLU A 29 -3.32 -20.86 1.39
CA GLU A 29 -2.30 -19.86 1.69
C GLU A 29 -0.92 -20.48 1.44
N VAL A 30 -0.19 -19.94 0.48
CA VAL A 30 1.17 -20.34 0.16
C VAL A 30 2.15 -19.35 0.77
N PHE A 31 3.31 -19.82 1.20
CA PHE A 31 4.36 -19.00 1.75
C PHE A 31 5.60 -19.05 0.86
N TYR A 32 6.21 -17.89 0.67
CA TYR A 32 7.44 -17.71 -0.09
C TYR A 32 8.54 -17.15 0.80
N VAL A 33 9.79 -17.50 0.50
CA VAL A 33 10.95 -16.82 1.09
C VAL A 33 11.24 -15.61 0.21
N CYS A 34 11.14 -14.43 0.79
CA CYS A 34 11.30 -13.15 0.10
C CYS A 34 12.29 -12.26 0.84
N GLU A 35 12.71 -11.22 0.17
CA GLU A 35 13.32 -10.06 0.80
C GLU A 35 12.33 -8.90 0.78
N ILE A 36 12.41 -7.99 1.75
CA ILE A 36 11.61 -6.78 1.77
C ILE A 36 12.56 -5.59 1.86
N MET A 37 12.44 -4.66 0.94
CA MET A 37 13.13 -3.38 1.00
C MET A 37 12.11 -2.26 0.95
N GLY A 38 12.06 -1.47 2.01
CA GLY A 38 11.11 -0.37 2.11
C GLY A 38 11.78 0.98 2.27
N ILE A 39 11.00 2.01 1.96
CA ILE A 39 11.40 3.41 2.14
C ILE A 39 10.31 4.19 2.85
N VAL A 40 10.72 4.91 3.89
CA VAL A 40 9.98 6.00 4.53
C VAL A 40 10.80 7.26 4.27
N PRO A 41 10.36 8.18 3.39
CA PRO A 41 11.20 9.34 3.05
C PRO A 41 11.56 10.18 4.30
N PRO A 42 12.76 10.75 4.39
CA PRO A 42 13.20 11.55 5.53
C PRO A 42 12.22 12.67 5.90
N ASP A 43 11.65 13.35 4.92
CA ASP A 43 10.67 14.43 5.10
C ASP A 43 9.35 13.95 5.73
N TYR A 44 9.08 12.64 5.65
CA TYR A 44 7.94 11.96 6.26
C TYR A 44 8.34 11.13 7.48
N GLY A 45 9.26 11.62 8.27
CA GLY A 45 9.67 10.98 9.52
C GLY A 45 10.58 9.75 9.36
N GLY A 46 11.11 9.50 8.17
CA GLY A 46 11.75 8.24 7.81
C GLY A 46 13.04 7.90 8.53
N ILE A 47 13.79 8.88 9.06
CA ILE A 47 15.08 8.58 9.71
C ILE A 47 14.84 7.98 11.10
N GLY A 48 15.39 6.78 11.35
CA GLY A 48 15.32 6.13 12.66
C GLY A 48 13.94 5.60 13.05
N ALA A 49 13.03 5.40 12.10
CA ALA A 49 11.75 4.75 12.34
C ALA A 49 11.94 3.25 12.60
N ILE A 50 11.20 2.70 13.55
CA ILE A 50 11.20 1.25 13.84
C ILE A 50 10.20 0.58 12.91
N VAL A 51 10.64 -0.46 12.23
CA VAL A 51 9.83 -1.25 11.31
C VAL A 51 9.73 -2.69 11.80
N SER A 52 8.53 -3.24 11.85
CA SER A 52 8.29 -4.61 12.29
C SER A 52 7.53 -5.43 11.25
N PHE A 53 7.94 -6.68 11.09
CA PHE A 53 7.31 -7.68 10.23
C PHE A 53 7.42 -9.07 10.87
N ASN A 54 6.31 -9.76 11.07
CA ASN A 54 6.26 -11.13 11.63
C ASN A 54 7.11 -11.31 12.92
N GLY A 55 7.10 -10.33 13.81
CA GLY A 55 7.86 -10.37 15.07
C GLY A 55 9.34 -10.00 14.95
N VAL A 56 9.84 -9.78 13.75
CA VAL A 56 11.19 -9.25 13.52
C VAL A 56 11.13 -7.73 13.40
N THR A 57 12.12 -7.04 13.97
CA THR A 57 12.22 -5.57 13.91
C THR A 57 13.53 -5.14 13.27
N THR A 58 13.47 -4.04 12.55
CA THR A 58 14.63 -3.32 12.02
C THR A 58 14.41 -1.82 12.16
N GLN A 59 15.40 -1.01 11.82
CA GLN A 59 15.30 0.44 11.86
C GLN A 59 15.69 1.02 10.50
N THR A 60 15.01 2.09 10.11
CA THR A 60 15.37 2.82 8.90
C THR A 60 16.69 3.58 9.09
N ASP A 61 17.48 3.62 8.03
CA ASP A 61 18.74 4.35 7.99
C ASP A 61 18.55 5.87 7.80
N GLN A 62 19.64 6.60 7.59
CA GLN A 62 19.65 8.07 7.37
C GLN A 62 18.92 8.50 6.08
N ARG A 63 18.59 7.57 5.19
CA ARG A 63 17.83 7.79 3.96
C ARG A 63 16.39 7.32 4.08
N GLY A 64 16.01 6.78 5.26
CA GLY A 64 14.71 6.20 5.51
C GLY A 64 14.52 4.81 4.90
N ILE A 65 15.60 4.12 4.56
CA ILE A 65 15.55 2.78 3.97
C ILE A 65 15.67 1.72 5.06
N TYR A 66 14.90 0.65 4.94
CA TYR A 66 14.97 -0.55 5.77
C TYR A 66 14.93 -1.81 4.92
N ARG A 67 15.40 -2.92 5.49
CA ARG A 67 15.42 -4.21 4.81
C ARG A 67 15.14 -5.36 5.76
N PHE A 68 14.46 -6.38 5.26
CA PHE A 68 14.34 -7.71 5.84
C PHE A 68 14.84 -8.71 4.81
N ASN A 69 15.79 -9.56 5.21
CA ASN A 69 16.34 -10.60 4.37
C ASN A 69 15.69 -11.94 4.70
N GLU A 70 15.45 -12.77 3.67
CA GLU A 70 15.01 -14.16 3.81
C GLU A 70 13.81 -14.34 4.76
N VAL A 71 12.79 -13.49 4.60
CA VAL A 71 11.58 -13.54 5.43
C VAL A 71 10.49 -14.37 4.76
N LYS A 72 9.69 -15.07 5.60
CA LYS A 72 8.54 -15.85 5.16
C LYS A 72 7.36 -14.92 4.91
N VAL A 73 6.88 -14.87 3.66
CA VAL A 73 5.82 -13.99 3.17
C VAL A 73 4.64 -14.83 2.68
N SER A 74 3.43 -14.48 3.12
CA SER A 74 2.19 -15.11 2.69
C SER A 74 1.75 -14.64 1.30
N SER A 75 1.12 -15.56 0.55
CA SER A 75 0.50 -15.22 -0.74
C SER A 75 -0.76 -14.36 -0.63
N LYS A 76 -1.32 -14.21 0.58
CA LYS A 76 -2.63 -13.58 0.78
C LYS A 76 -2.57 -12.26 1.54
N HIS A 77 -1.83 -12.23 2.65
CA HIS A 77 -1.83 -11.09 3.56
C HIS A 77 -0.53 -11.01 4.34
N ASN A 78 0.13 -9.88 4.26
CA ASN A 78 1.32 -9.56 5.03
C ASN A 78 1.18 -8.12 5.52
N LEU A 79 1.62 -7.86 6.74
CA LEU A 79 1.48 -6.57 7.38
C LEU A 79 2.83 -6.08 7.91
N ILE A 80 3.27 -4.94 7.41
CA ILE A 80 4.40 -4.19 7.95
C ILE A 80 3.86 -3.04 8.78
N ARG A 81 4.43 -2.86 9.97
CA ARG A 81 4.11 -1.80 10.91
C ARG A 81 5.33 -0.88 11.07
N ILE A 82 5.11 0.43 11.00
CA ILE A 82 6.14 1.45 11.09
C ILE A 82 5.76 2.44 12.16
N VAL A 83 6.64 2.61 13.15
CA VAL A 83 6.40 3.49 14.29
C VAL A 83 7.59 4.41 14.53
N LYS A 84 7.30 5.61 14.98
CA LYS A 84 8.29 6.59 15.44
C LYS A 84 7.67 7.51 16.47
N GLU A 85 8.42 7.83 17.51
CA GLU A 85 7.97 8.77 18.54
C GLU A 85 7.62 10.14 17.94
N GLY A 86 6.49 10.72 18.35
CA GLY A 86 5.99 11.99 17.84
C GLY A 86 5.32 11.92 16.47
N TYR A 87 5.17 10.73 15.89
CA TYR A 87 4.50 10.49 14.62
C TYR A 87 3.33 9.53 14.80
N TYR A 88 2.34 9.65 13.92
CA TYR A 88 1.32 8.62 13.79
C TYR A 88 1.92 7.36 13.18
N GLU A 89 1.44 6.22 13.65
CA GLU A 89 1.82 4.91 13.11
C GLU A 89 1.34 4.74 11.67
N ASP A 90 2.14 4.07 10.83
CA ASP A 90 1.71 3.60 9.52
C ASP A 90 1.80 2.08 9.44
N VAL A 91 0.86 1.51 8.69
CA VAL A 91 0.76 0.08 8.44
C VAL A 91 0.53 -0.15 6.96
N ARG A 92 1.33 -1.03 6.35
CA ARG A 92 1.19 -1.40 4.94
C ARG A 92 0.90 -2.88 4.80
N VAL A 93 -0.04 -3.20 3.93
CA VAL A 93 -0.38 -4.57 3.57
C VAL A 93 0.12 -4.86 2.17
N PHE A 94 0.65 -6.06 1.95
CA PHE A 94 1.10 -6.50 0.64
C PHE A 94 0.87 -8.00 0.43
N MET A 95 0.93 -8.42 -0.81
CA MET A 95 0.77 -9.80 -1.25
C MET A 95 1.87 -10.17 -2.24
N THR A 96 2.15 -11.46 -2.39
CA THR A 96 3.00 -11.97 -3.47
C THR A 96 2.50 -13.32 -3.95
N ASP A 97 2.79 -13.67 -5.20
CA ASP A 97 2.51 -15.01 -5.75
C ASP A 97 3.80 -15.79 -6.05
N ARG A 98 4.96 -15.26 -5.62
CA ARG A 98 6.28 -15.84 -5.88
C ARG A 98 7.34 -15.28 -4.94
N PRO A 99 8.54 -15.91 -4.86
CA PRO A 99 9.72 -15.30 -4.27
C PRO A 99 10.04 -13.99 -5.02
N ALA A 100 10.24 -12.91 -4.29
CA ALA A 100 10.53 -11.58 -4.86
C ALA A 100 11.30 -10.71 -3.85
N ILE A 101 11.85 -9.59 -4.32
CA ILE A 101 12.24 -8.49 -3.45
C ILE A 101 11.09 -7.50 -3.45
N ILE A 102 10.32 -7.57 -2.38
CA ILE A 102 9.11 -6.76 -2.19
C ILE A 102 9.50 -5.31 -1.94
N LYS A 103 8.88 -4.39 -2.65
CA LYS A 103 9.03 -2.96 -2.41
C LYS A 103 7.87 -2.43 -1.59
N ILE A 104 8.18 -1.72 -0.50
CA ILE A 104 7.19 -1.04 0.35
C ILE A 104 7.49 0.46 0.36
N ARG A 105 6.47 1.27 0.17
CA ARG A 105 6.53 2.73 0.33
C ARG A 105 5.61 3.15 1.46
N SER A 106 6.07 4.05 2.29
CA SER A 106 5.36 4.52 3.47
C SER A 106 5.70 5.97 3.76
N GLY A 107 4.92 6.61 4.60
CA GLY A 107 5.19 7.94 5.12
C GLY A 107 4.54 8.10 6.49
N LEU A 108 5.23 8.75 7.41
CA LEU A 108 4.72 9.01 8.74
C LEU A 108 4.28 10.46 8.87
N ASN A 109 3.09 10.69 9.39
CA ASN A 109 2.62 12.03 9.74
C ASN A 109 3.10 12.41 11.13
N LYS A 110 3.66 13.60 11.28
CA LYS A 110 3.96 14.14 12.59
C LYS A 110 2.67 14.43 13.36
N LYS A 111 2.60 14.00 14.62
CA LYS A 111 1.43 14.27 15.45
C LYS A 111 1.29 15.76 15.71
N SER A 112 0.09 16.30 15.47
CA SER A 112 -0.29 17.65 15.84
C SER A 112 -1.13 17.59 17.12
N CYS A 113 -0.48 17.73 18.25
CA CYS A 113 -1.11 17.68 19.57
C CYS A 113 -1.21 19.09 20.14
N GLY A 114 -2.33 19.43 20.74
CA GLY A 114 -2.62 20.76 21.29
C GLY A 114 -4.11 21.08 21.35
N GLY A 115 -4.94 20.11 20.94
CA GLY A 115 -6.40 20.20 21.00
C GLY A 115 -7.00 19.72 22.33
N GLY A 116 -6.23 19.80 23.43
CA GLY A 116 -6.66 19.30 24.73
C GLY A 116 -7.91 19.99 25.27
N PHE A 117 -8.73 19.25 26.01
CA PHE A 117 -9.97 19.75 26.59
C PHE A 117 -10.34 19.02 27.89
N ASN A 118 -11.24 19.60 28.66
CA ASN A 118 -11.77 18.94 29.86
C ASN A 118 -12.92 18.01 29.49
N ALA A 119 -12.81 16.72 29.80
CA ALA A 119 -13.79 15.70 29.45
C ALA A 119 -15.19 15.96 30.04
N PHE A 120 -15.27 16.63 31.20
CA PHE A 120 -16.55 17.02 31.80
C PHE A 120 -17.31 18.04 30.94
N ASN A 121 -16.61 18.98 30.31
CA ASN A 121 -17.20 20.03 29.49
C ASN A 121 -17.41 19.62 28.04
N GLY A 122 -16.69 18.60 27.56
CA GLY A 122 -16.61 18.28 26.14
C GLY A 122 -15.73 19.26 25.36
N SER A 123 -15.79 19.16 24.05
CA SER A 123 -15.02 20.02 23.14
C SER A 123 -15.77 20.25 21.84
N ASP A 124 -15.71 21.47 21.33
CA ASP A 124 -16.19 21.82 20.01
C ASP A 124 -15.10 22.61 19.27
N ARG A 125 -14.44 21.93 18.32
CA ARG A 125 -13.42 22.56 17.46
C ARG A 125 -13.99 22.79 16.08
N GLN A 126 -14.03 24.04 15.69
CA GLN A 126 -14.40 24.47 14.34
C GLN A 126 -13.15 24.87 13.57
N GLY A 127 -12.90 24.21 12.44
CA GLY A 127 -11.81 24.50 11.52
C GLY A 127 -12.29 24.58 10.07
N ASN A 128 -11.45 25.16 9.21
CA ASN A 128 -11.81 25.25 7.80
C ASN A 128 -11.89 23.88 7.13
N LYS A 129 -10.85 23.04 7.32
CA LYS A 129 -10.74 21.73 6.69
C LYS A 129 -11.45 20.60 7.43
N TYR A 130 -11.58 20.72 8.75
CA TYR A 130 -12.27 19.74 9.57
C TYR A 130 -12.79 20.35 10.85
N SER A 131 -13.80 19.73 11.42
CA SER A 131 -14.30 20.03 12.75
C SER A 131 -14.67 18.74 13.48
N TYR A 132 -14.68 18.81 14.81
CA TYR A 132 -15.17 17.73 15.65
C TYR A 132 -15.85 18.29 16.90
N THR A 133 -16.82 17.52 17.41
CA THR A 133 -17.51 17.84 18.64
C THR A 133 -17.54 16.60 19.54
N PHE A 134 -16.95 16.72 20.73
CA PHE A 134 -17.08 15.78 21.84
C PHE A 134 -18.13 16.29 22.81
N LEU A 135 -19.14 15.47 23.08
CA LEU A 135 -20.18 15.82 24.05
C LEU A 135 -19.61 15.77 25.48
N PRO A 136 -20.16 16.57 26.41
CA PRO A 136 -19.82 16.47 27.83
C PRO A 136 -20.00 15.05 28.38
N ASN A 137 -19.11 14.63 29.28
CA ASN A 137 -19.16 13.32 29.93
C ASN A 137 -19.25 12.13 28.95
N SER A 138 -18.62 12.24 27.78
CA SER A 138 -18.59 11.19 26.76
C SER A 138 -17.37 10.28 26.81
N ILE A 139 -16.50 10.46 27.79
CA ILE A 139 -15.20 9.75 27.89
C ILE A 139 -15.15 8.93 29.18
N VAL A 140 -14.56 7.73 29.08
CA VAL A 140 -14.35 6.81 30.18
C VAL A 140 -12.91 6.28 30.17
N LEU A 141 -12.43 5.82 31.32
CA LEU A 141 -11.25 4.98 31.40
C LEU A 141 -11.51 3.64 30.72
N GLU A 142 -10.47 2.87 30.40
CA GLU A 142 -10.62 1.49 29.89
C GLU A 142 -11.49 0.60 30.80
N SER A 143 -11.47 0.83 32.10
CA SER A 143 -12.32 0.16 33.09
C SER A 143 -13.81 0.50 32.98
N GLY A 144 -14.19 1.49 32.15
CA GLY A 144 -15.57 1.97 32.02
C GLY A 144 -15.96 3.07 33.03
N ILE A 145 -15.07 3.44 33.98
CA ILE A 145 -15.30 4.53 34.92
C ILE A 145 -15.27 5.88 34.17
N SER A 146 -16.22 6.75 34.49
CA SER A 146 -16.30 8.09 33.91
C SER A 146 -15.00 8.87 34.08
N TYR A 147 -14.46 9.41 33.01
CA TYR A 147 -13.28 10.25 33.02
C TYR A 147 -13.70 11.73 32.93
N THR A 148 -13.32 12.54 33.90
CA THR A 148 -13.77 13.94 34.02
C THR A 148 -12.59 14.93 33.99
N SER A 149 -11.36 14.44 33.88
CA SER A 149 -10.16 15.25 33.84
C SER A 149 -9.82 15.77 32.45
N PHE A 150 -8.64 16.35 32.31
CA PHE A 150 -8.15 16.88 31.04
C PHE A 150 -7.76 15.75 30.07
N VAL A 151 -8.13 15.90 28.82
CA VAL A 151 -7.80 15.02 27.69
C VAL A 151 -6.76 15.71 26.83
N ASP A 152 -5.64 15.07 26.60
CA ASP A 152 -4.71 15.44 25.54
C ASP A 152 -5.24 14.89 24.23
N LEU A 153 -5.45 15.76 23.24
CA LEU A 153 -5.98 15.38 21.94
C LEU A 153 -5.00 15.79 20.83
N CYS A 154 -4.60 14.82 20.02
CA CYS A 154 -3.94 15.04 18.77
C CYS A 154 -4.95 14.85 17.63
N SER A 155 -5.07 15.83 16.74
CA SER A 155 -6.01 15.77 15.63
C SER A 155 -5.41 16.38 14.38
N GLU A 156 -5.62 15.74 13.22
CA GLU A 156 -5.09 16.20 11.96
C GLU A 156 -6.02 15.86 10.80
N TYR A 157 -6.16 16.81 9.87
CA TYR A 157 -6.73 16.56 8.55
C TYR A 157 -5.60 16.16 7.61
N ILE A 158 -5.78 15.04 6.95
CA ILE A 158 -4.87 14.55 5.93
C ILE A 158 -5.49 14.80 4.57
N ASP A 159 -4.78 15.60 3.76
CA ASP A 159 -5.25 15.95 2.41
C ASP A 159 -5.34 14.67 1.56
N PRO A 160 -6.49 14.37 0.95
CA PRO A 160 -6.66 13.15 0.15
C PRO A 160 -5.73 13.08 -1.08
N ARG A 161 -5.12 14.19 -1.48
CA ARG A 161 -4.15 14.26 -2.57
C ARG A 161 -2.73 13.87 -2.12
N ASP A 162 -2.45 13.95 -0.82
CA ASP A 162 -1.19 13.48 -0.22
C ASP A 162 -1.32 12.04 0.29
N ASN A 163 -1.33 11.12 -0.63
CA ASN A 163 -1.48 9.71 -0.33
C ASN A 163 -0.29 9.05 0.39
N LYS A 164 0.89 9.69 0.44
CA LYS A 164 2.02 9.20 1.25
C LYS A 164 1.73 9.33 2.73
N SER A 165 0.91 10.31 3.09
CA SER A 165 0.50 10.62 4.46
C SER A 165 -0.74 9.84 4.93
N ILE A 166 -1.45 9.15 4.04
CA ILE A 166 -2.61 8.36 4.41
C ILE A 166 -2.16 6.97 4.87
N VAL A 167 -2.60 6.58 6.06
CA VAL A 167 -2.30 5.28 6.65
C VAL A 167 -2.83 4.12 5.81
N GLY A 168 -2.06 3.06 5.69
CA GLY A 168 -2.45 1.82 5.03
C GLY A 168 -2.53 1.90 3.52
N ASN A 169 -3.03 0.83 2.95
CA ASN A 169 -3.39 0.74 1.54
C ASN A 169 -4.85 1.20 1.35
N PHE A 170 -5.19 1.61 0.14
CA PHE A 170 -6.55 2.06 -0.18
C PHE A 170 -7.49 0.87 -0.42
N VAL A 171 -7.58 -0.02 0.56
CA VAL A 171 -8.45 -1.20 0.53
C VAL A 171 -9.29 -1.24 1.80
N GLY A 172 -10.58 -1.44 1.63
CA GLY A 172 -11.52 -1.56 2.73
C GLY A 172 -12.41 -2.79 2.60
N TYR A 173 -12.98 -3.19 3.73
CA TYR A 173 -13.94 -4.29 3.80
C TYR A 173 -15.23 -3.80 4.45
N ASP A 174 -16.36 -4.08 3.79
CA ASP A 174 -17.68 -3.79 4.35
C ASP A 174 -18.03 -4.74 5.51
N LEU A 175 -19.23 -4.58 6.08
CA LEU A 175 -19.72 -5.42 7.16
C LEU A 175 -19.88 -6.90 6.76
N ASN A 176 -19.96 -7.21 5.46
CA ASN A 176 -20.04 -8.56 4.91
C ASN A 176 -18.66 -9.13 4.52
N ASN A 177 -17.57 -8.45 4.88
CA ASN A 177 -16.20 -8.76 4.46
C ASN A 177 -15.97 -8.74 2.94
N LYS A 178 -16.76 -7.96 2.21
CA LYS A 178 -16.55 -7.73 0.79
C LYS A 178 -15.46 -6.67 0.59
N PRO A 179 -14.44 -6.92 -0.26
CA PRO A 179 -13.37 -5.96 -0.48
C PRO A 179 -13.77 -4.81 -1.40
N PHE A 180 -13.26 -3.63 -1.10
CA PHE A 180 -13.43 -2.42 -1.88
C PHE A 180 -12.10 -1.72 -2.11
N LYS A 181 -11.89 -1.21 -3.32
CA LYS A 181 -10.85 -0.24 -3.59
C LYS A 181 -11.37 1.14 -3.25
N LEU A 182 -10.58 1.91 -2.50
CA LEU A 182 -10.97 3.17 -1.92
C LEU A 182 -10.27 4.34 -2.61
N ARG A 183 -11.00 5.43 -2.80
CA ARG A 183 -10.46 6.72 -3.23
C ARG A 183 -10.77 7.76 -2.16
N PRO A 184 -9.75 8.33 -1.50
CA PRO A 184 -9.97 9.30 -0.44
C PRO A 184 -10.56 10.61 -0.99
N LEU A 185 -11.52 11.17 -0.24
CA LEU A 185 -12.05 12.52 -0.39
C LEU A 185 -11.69 13.40 0.80
N GLY A 186 -11.22 12.80 1.89
CA GLY A 186 -10.72 13.43 3.09
C GLY A 186 -10.46 12.39 4.16
N VAL A 187 -9.46 12.63 4.98
CA VAL A 187 -9.11 11.77 6.11
C VAL A 187 -8.90 12.63 7.35
N ILE A 188 -9.36 12.15 8.49
CA ILE A 188 -9.09 12.77 9.78
C ILE A 188 -8.48 11.73 10.71
N SER A 189 -7.44 12.11 11.43
CA SER A 189 -6.87 11.35 12.53
C SER A 189 -7.23 12.01 13.86
N LEU A 190 -7.64 11.21 14.83
CA LEU A 190 -7.91 11.61 16.20
C LEU A 190 -7.24 10.62 17.15
N GLU A 191 -6.39 11.10 18.02
CA GLU A 191 -5.85 10.31 19.15
C GLU A 191 -6.08 11.06 20.45
N MET A 192 -6.51 10.38 21.49
CA MET A 192 -6.72 10.98 22.79
C MET A 192 -6.04 10.19 23.91
N MET A 193 -5.58 10.89 24.91
CA MET A 193 -4.94 10.34 26.08
C MET A 193 -5.35 11.15 27.33
N GLY A 194 -5.52 10.51 28.45
CA GLY A 194 -5.75 11.18 29.73
C GLY A 194 -4.46 11.72 30.30
N VAL A 195 -4.56 12.63 31.27
CA VAL A 195 -3.42 13.21 32.00
C VAL A 195 -2.55 12.10 32.59
N GLY A 196 -1.23 12.22 32.39
CA GLY A 196 -0.28 11.22 32.88
C GLY A 196 -0.26 9.91 32.09
N GLY A 197 -0.78 9.91 30.84
CA GLY A 197 -0.71 8.77 29.93
C GLY A 197 -1.82 7.73 30.17
N GLN A 198 -2.92 8.10 30.79
CA GLN A 198 -4.03 7.19 31.04
C GLN A 198 -4.73 6.82 29.73
N ASN A 199 -5.01 5.53 29.54
CA ASN A 199 -5.82 5.04 28.44
C ASN A 199 -7.29 5.39 28.70
N ILE A 200 -7.86 6.13 27.75
CA ILE A 200 -9.24 6.58 27.78
C ILE A 200 -9.91 6.25 26.45
N ARG A 201 -11.23 6.12 26.48
CA ARG A 201 -12.04 5.83 25.27
C ARG A 201 -13.39 6.52 25.34
N MET A 202 -14.08 6.50 24.23
CA MET A 202 -15.49 6.93 24.21
C MET A 202 -16.35 6.02 25.08
N ALA A 203 -17.25 6.60 25.83
CA ALA A 203 -18.27 5.85 26.57
C ALA A 203 -19.23 5.16 25.59
N GLU A 204 -19.77 4.02 25.99
CA GLU A 204 -20.72 3.27 25.18
C GLU A 204 -21.93 4.12 24.82
N GLY A 205 -22.37 4.03 23.55
CA GLY A 205 -23.49 4.81 23.01
C GLY A 205 -23.19 6.31 22.80
N LYS A 206 -21.99 6.78 23.12
CA LYS A 206 -21.56 8.16 22.84
C LYS A 206 -20.81 8.24 21.51
N THR A 207 -20.95 9.40 20.86
CA THR A 207 -20.32 9.64 19.55
C THR A 207 -19.58 10.97 19.54
N ILE A 208 -18.65 11.06 18.61
CA ILE A 208 -17.98 12.29 18.21
C ILE A 208 -18.60 12.71 16.88
N SER A 209 -19.09 13.93 16.78
CA SER A 209 -19.52 14.47 15.49
C SER A 209 -18.31 14.96 14.72
N LEU A 210 -18.15 14.50 13.48
CA LEU A 210 -17.04 14.87 12.59
C LEU A 210 -17.58 15.61 11.37
N SER A 211 -16.80 16.57 10.88
CA SER A 211 -17.00 17.19 9.57
C SER A 211 -15.66 17.35 8.89
N VAL A 212 -15.59 16.97 7.61
CA VAL A 212 -14.35 17.00 6.81
C VAL A 212 -14.63 17.66 5.48
N GLU A 213 -13.79 18.63 5.09
CA GLU A 213 -13.87 19.34 3.82
C GLU A 213 -13.46 18.44 2.66
N ILE A 214 -14.23 18.53 1.59
CA ILE A 214 -13.94 17.90 0.30
C ILE A 214 -13.16 18.91 -0.53
N PRO A 215 -11.99 18.57 -1.10
CA PRO A 215 -11.28 19.45 -2.02
C PRO A 215 -12.18 19.91 -3.19
N ASP A 216 -12.06 21.17 -3.60
CA ASP A 216 -12.92 21.77 -4.63
C ASP A 216 -12.92 21.00 -5.95
N ASP A 217 -11.75 20.49 -6.34
CA ASP A 217 -11.55 19.68 -7.55
C ASP A 217 -12.18 18.28 -7.47
N MET A 218 -12.60 17.86 -6.29
CA MET A 218 -13.29 16.57 -6.04
C MET A 218 -14.79 16.71 -5.76
N LEU A 219 -15.30 17.94 -5.60
CA LEU A 219 -16.69 18.19 -5.24
C LEU A 219 -17.69 17.66 -6.27
N SER A 220 -17.41 17.80 -7.56
CA SER A 220 -18.30 17.38 -8.64
C SER A 220 -18.53 15.86 -8.67
N GLU A 221 -17.58 15.07 -8.18
CA GLU A 221 -17.64 13.61 -8.15
C GLU A 221 -18.14 13.06 -6.81
N SER A 222 -18.37 13.94 -5.83
CA SER A 222 -18.71 13.56 -4.45
C SER A 222 -20.21 13.33 -4.31
N PRO A 223 -20.66 12.07 -4.03
CA PRO A 223 -22.09 11.75 -3.83
C PRO A 223 -22.69 12.44 -2.59
N THR A 224 -24.03 12.42 -2.49
CA THR A 224 -24.73 12.94 -1.31
C THR A 224 -24.50 12.11 -0.05
N SER A 225 -24.17 10.83 -0.20
CA SER A 225 -23.80 9.94 0.91
C SER A 225 -22.74 8.94 0.47
N ILE A 226 -21.87 8.57 1.41
CA ILE A 226 -20.81 7.57 1.21
C ILE A 226 -20.71 6.68 2.44
N ILE A 227 -20.13 5.50 2.26
CA ILE A 227 -19.67 4.68 3.39
C ILE A 227 -18.54 5.42 4.09
N LEU A 228 -18.63 5.51 5.41
CA LEU A 228 -17.58 6.02 6.28
C LEU A 228 -16.68 4.85 6.67
N TRP A 229 -15.36 5.05 6.62
CA TRP A 229 -14.38 4.01 6.88
C TRP A 229 -13.53 4.35 8.10
N TYR A 230 -13.23 3.37 8.95
CA TYR A 230 -12.19 3.50 9.98
C TYR A 230 -11.03 2.58 9.67
N PHE A 231 -9.82 3.00 10.01
CA PHE A 231 -8.64 2.18 9.80
C PHE A 231 -8.42 1.21 10.97
N ASP A 232 -8.31 -0.07 10.66
CA ASP A 232 -8.00 -1.12 11.63
C ASP A 232 -6.52 -1.50 11.54
N PHE A 233 -5.74 -1.06 12.50
CA PHE A 233 -4.30 -1.31 12.58
C PHE A 233 -3.92 -2.79 12.72
N ASN A 234 -4.83 -3.63 13.20
CA ASN A 234 -4.54 -5.06 13.36
C ASN A 234 -4.61 -5.79 12.03
N SER A 235 -5.56 -5.45 11.19
CA SER A 235 -5.69 -6.05 9.85
C SER A 235 -4.95 -5.24 8.77
N GLY A 236 -4.61 -3.97 9.01
CA GLY A 236 -4.03 -3.06 8.02
C GLY A 236 -5.02 -2.61 6.94
N TYR A 237 -6.31 -2.80 7.15
CA TYR A 237 -7.36 -2.44 6.21
C TYR A 237 -8.35 -1.43 6.79
N TRP A 238 -8.97 -0.69 5.92
CA TRP A 238 -10.14 0.12 6.26
C TRP A 238 -11.36 -0.78 6.48
N ARG A 239 -12.18 -0.43 7.44
CA ARG A 239 -13.43 -1.15 7.77
C ARG A 239 -14.59 -0.20 7.69
N GLU A 240 -15.73 -0.68 7.19
CA GLU A 240 -16.98 0.07 7.22
C GLU A 240 -17.33 0.45 8.67
N GLY A 241 -17.52 1.74 8.91
CA GLY A 241 -17.80 2.32 10.24
C GLY A 241 -19.07 3.15 10.30
N GLY A 242 -19.86 3.16 9.23
CA GLY A 242 -21.12 3.90 9.16
C GLY A 242 -21.32 4.62 7.84
N ILE A 243 -22.06 5.72 7.87
CA ILE A 243 -22.39 6.52 6.69
C ILE A 243 -22.00 7.97 6.97
N ALA A 244 -21.43 8.63 5.96
CA ALA A 244 -21.21 10.06 5.95
C ALA A 244 -22.16 10.73 4.96
N ILE A 245 -22.71 11.87 5.34
CA ILE A 245 -23.67 12.66 4.54
C ILE A 245 -22.98 13.95 4.11
N ARG A 246 -23.11 14.27 2.83
CA ARG A 246 -22.59 15.52 2.28
C ARG A 246 -23.50 16.70 2.64
N ASP A 247 -22.87 17.75 3.16
CA ASP A 247 -23.50 19.05 3.45
C ASP A 247 -22.64 20.15 2.82
N GLY A 248 -23.07 20.64 1.68
CA GLY A 248 -22.30 21.59 0.87
C GLY A 248 -20.96 21.00 0.39
N SER A 249 -19.86 21.60 0.81
CA SER A 249 -18.49 21.18 0.51
C SER A 249 -17.89 20.23 1.55
N LYS A 250 -18.69 19.73 2.51
CA LYS A 250 -18.17 18.88 3.60
C LYS A 250 -18.97 17.59 3.71
N TYR A 251 -18.29 16.53 4.16
CA TYR A 251 -18.97 15.36 4.69
C TYR A 251 -19.10 15.46 6.21
N LYS A 252 -20.24 15.02 6.74
CA LYS A 252 -20.53 14.93 8.16
C LYS A 252 -20.84 13.50 8.56
N ALA A 253 -20.35 13.09 9.73
CA ALA A 253 -20.58 11.76 10.29
C ALA A 253 -20.50 11.79 11.82
N ASN A 254 -21.11 10.76 12.46
CA ASN A 254 -20.94 10.49 13.88
C ASN A 254 -20.14 9.19 14.04
N VAL A 255 -19.11 9.22 14.88
CA VAL A 255 -18.21 8.09 15.12
C VAL A 255 -18.17 7.73 16.59
N SER A 256 -18.04 6.44 16.91
CA SER A 256 -18.08 5.93 18.28
C SER A 256 -16.71 5.79 18.93
N LYS A 257 -15.62 6.05 18.21
CA LYS A 257 -14.24 5.93 18.70
C LYS A 257 -13.33 6.94 18.02
N VAL A 258 -12.20 7.23 18.65
CA VAL A 258 -11.08 7.92 18.03
C VAL A 258 -10.32 6.98 17.10
N GLY A 259 -9.42 7.51 16.28
CA GLY A 259 -8.61 6.80 15.30
C GLY A 259 -8.63 7.49 13.95
N TYR A 260 -8.25 6.77 12.90
CA TYR A 260 -8.33 7.27 11.53
C TYR A 260 -9.70 7.01 10.94
N TRP A 261 -10.32 8.07 10.43
CA TRP A 261 -11.58 8.04 9.75
C TRP A 261 -11.45 8.58 8.33
N GLY A 262 -11.80 7.74 7.38
CA GLY A 262 -11.70 8.04 5.95
C GLY A 262 -13.07 8.25 5.31
N PHE A 263 -13.19 9.35 4.61
CA PHE A 263 -14.33 9.69 3.74
C PHE A 263 -13.91 9.29 2.33
N HIS A 264 -14.22 8.05 1.94
CA HIS A 264 -13.72 7.46 0.71
C HIS A 264 -14.84 7.06 -0.24
N LEU A 265 -14.65 7.33 -1.53
CA LEU A 265 -15.41 6.64 -2.57
C LEU A 265 -14.95 5.19 -2.60
N ALA A 266 -15.88 4.27 -2.72
CA ALA A 266 -15.63 2.84 -2.71
C ALA A 266 -16.09 2.17 -4.01
N ARG A 267 -15.27 1.27 -4.55
CA ARG A 267 -15.59 0.39 -5.67
C ARG A 267 -15.28 -1.03 -5.27
N GLU A 268 -16.16 -1.99 -5.60
CA GLU A 268 -15.83 -3.41 -5.37
C GLU A 268 -14.45 -3.71 -5.94
N ALA A 269 -13.69 -4.54 -5.22
CA ALA A 269 -12.31 -4.83 -5.57
C ALA A 269 -12.09 -6.30 -5.91
N VAL A 270 -11.12 -6.52 -6.78
CA VAL A 270 -10.58 -7.85 -7.13
C VAL A 270 -9.06 -7.78 -7.09
N ILE A 271 -8.42 -8.94 -6.96
CA ILE A 271 -6.97 -9.04 -7.03
C ILE A 271 -6.56 -9.14 -8.51
N ILE A 272 -5.55 -8.36 -8.89
CA ILE A 272 -4.85 -8.49 -10.15
C ILE A 272 -3.38 -8.83 -9.88
N SER A 273 -2.76 -9.59 -10.76
CA SER A 273 -1.33 -9.89 -10.71
C SER A 273 -0.73 -9.90 -12.10
N GLY A 274 0.57 -9.65 -12.18
CA GLY A 274 1.29 -9.62 -13.44
C GLY A 274 2.75 -9.24 -13.28
N ASN A 275 3.42 -9.06 -14.41
CA ASN A 275 4.82 -8.61 -14.45
C ASN A 275 4.96 -7.44 -15.41
N THR A 276 5.85 -6.53 -15.12
CA THR A 276 6.33 -5.55 -16.07
C THR A 276 7.60 -6.05 -16.71
N VAL A 277 7.61 -6.12 -18.04
CA VAL A 277 8.75 -6.58 -18.81
C VAL A 277 9.11 -5.56 -19.89
N LEU A 278 10.36 -5.57 -20.32
CA LEU A 278 10.85 -4.80 -21.45
C LEU A 278 10.31 -5.38 -22.77
N ALA A 279 10.49 -4.67 -23.86
CA ALA A 279 10.06 -5.12 -25.19
C ALA A 279 10.68 -6.47 -25.59
N ASP A 280 11.89 -6.77 -25.13
CA ASP A 280 12.63 -8.02 -25.33
C ASP A 280 12.22 -9.16 -24.37
N GLY A 281 11.30 -8.89 -23.43
CA GLY A 281 10.81 -9.85 -22.44
C GLY A 281 11.64 -9.91 -21.16
N ASN A 282 12.71 -9.13 -21.04
CA ASN A 282 13.48 -9.07 -19.80
C ASN A 282 12.70 -8.36 -18.69
N PRO A 283 12.85 -8.77 -17.41
CA PRO A 283 12.23 -8.11 -16.28
C PRO A 283 12.63 -6.63 -16.19
N VAL A 284 11.70 -5.80 -15.73
CA VAL A 284 12.00 -4.42 -15.35
C VAL A 284 12.50 -4.43 -13.92
N TYR A 285 13.81 -4.34 -13.73
CA TYR A 285 14.46 -4.34 -12.41
C TYR A 285 14.31 -3.01 -11.64
N HIS A 286 13.44 -2.14 -12.10
CA HIS A 286 13.14 -0.88 -11.43
C HIS A 286 11.66 -0.83 -11.09
N PRO A 287 11.32 -0.68 -9.81
CA PRO A 287 9.92 -0.62 -9.42
C PRO A 287 9.21 0.56 -10.07
N SER A 288 8.12 0.25 -10.74
CA SER A 288 7.25 1.23 -11.40
C SER A 288 6.06 1.53 -10.51
N ASP A 289 5.63 2.78 -10.45
CA ASP A 289 4.39 3.14 -9.77
C ASP A 289 3.20 2.65 -10.60
N ILE A 290 2.29 1.93 -9.98
CA ILE A 290 1.05 1.47 -10.61
C ILE A 290 -0.05 2.44 -10.26
N ASN A 291 -0.56 3.16 -11.24
CA ASN A 291 -1.65 4.10 -11.06
C ASN A 291 -2.85 3.62 -11.88
N TYR A 292 -3.97 3.35 -11.21
CA TYR A 292 -5.21 3.03 -11.88
C TYR A 292 -5.90 4.31 -12.34
N VAL A 293 -6.25 4.35 -13.61
CA VAL A 293 -6.95 5.49 -14.19
C VAL A 293 -8.30 5.03 -14.67
N GLN A 294 -9.34 5.47 -13.98
CA GLN A 294 -10.70 5.32 -14.43
C GLN A 294 -11.18 6.64 -15.04
N GLY A 295 -11.49 6.64 -16.33
CA GLY A 295 -11.94 7.84 -17.02
C GLY A 295 -10.95 9.02 -16.90
N LEU A 296 -11.45 10.19 -16.53
CA LEU A 296 -10.66 11.41 -16.36
C LEU A 296 -10.10 11.58 -14.94
N SER A 297 -10.61 10.80 -13.97
CA SER A 297 -10.19 10.91 -12.57
C SER A 297 -9.27 9.77 -12.17
N PRO A 298 -8.00 10.04 -11.85
CA PRO A 298 -7.10 9.01 -11.37
C PRO A 298 -7.58 8.51 -10.01
N PHE A 299 -7.80 7.20 -9.87
CA PHE A 299 -7.73 6.56 -8.58
C PHE A 299 -6.25 6.59 -8.19
N PHE A 300 -5.90 7.46 -7.24
CA PHE A 300 -4.53 7.57 -6.79
C PHE A 300 -4.17 6.32 -6.00
N ASN A 301 -3.38 5.46 -6.61
CA ASN A 301 -2.70 4.39 -5.93
C ASN A 301 -1.22 4.52 -6.21
N TYR A 302 -0.44 4.62 -5.16
CA TYR A 302 1.00 4.47 -5.25
C TYR A 302 1.39 3.03 -4.88
N GLU A 303 0.64 2.08 -5.42
CA GLU A 303 1.13 0.71 -5.47
C GLU A 303 2.35 0.68 -6.41
N THR A 304 3.32 -0.11 -6.08
CA THR A 304 4.54 -0.23 -6.89
C THR A 304 4.76 -1.68 -7.26
N THR A 305 5.34 -1.90 -8.45
CA THR A 305 5.86 -3.23 -8.75
C THR A 305 7.02 -3.55 -7.81
N ASN A 306 7.24 -4.82 -7.57
CA ASN A 306 8.44 -5.33 -6.91
C ASN A 306 9.69 -5.05 -7.75
N PHE A 307 10.86 -5.28 -7.19
CA PHE A 307 12.12 -5.01 -7.88
C PHE A 307 12.40 -5.93 -9.08
N ASP A 308 11.66 -7.02 -9.21
CA ASP A 308 11.67 -7.91 -10.38
C ASP A 308 10.55 -7.61 -11.40
N GLY A 309 9.83 -6.51 -11.21
CA GLY A 309 8.71 -6.10 -12.06
C GLY A 309 7.39 -6.80 -11.75
N SER A 310 7.36 -7.80 -10.86
CA SER A 310 6.13 -8.48 -10.47
C SER A 310 5.22 -7.57 -9.61
N PHE A 311 3.91 -7.84 -9.65
CA PHE A 311 2.95 -7.21 -8.74
C PHE A 311 1.76 -8.11 -8.48
N LYS A 312 1.16 -7.95 -7.30
CA LYS A 312 -0.10 -8.55 -6.90
C LYS A 312 -0.86 -7.57 -6.03
N GLU A 313 -1.94 -7.00 -6.56
CA GLU A 313 -2.58 -5.82 -5.98
C GLU A 313 -4.10 -5.85 -6.11
N TRP A 314 -4.77 -5.04 -5.30
CA TRP A 314 -6.20 -4.80 -5.40
C TRP A 314 -6.52 -3.77 -6.48
N ALA A 315 -7.49 -4.07 -7.34
CA ALA A 315 -8.01 -3.21 -8.39
C ALA A 315 -9.54 -3.11 -8.34
N PRO A 316 -10.15 -2.04 -8.86
CA PRO A 316 -11.60 -1.98 -9.03
C PRO A 316 -12.11 -3.11 -9.91
N LYS A 317 -13.20 -3.74 -9.46
CA LYS A 317 -13.86 -4.85 -10.15
C LYS A 317 -14.71 -4.35 -11.33
N ASP A 318 -14.77 -5.13 -12.39
CA ASP A 318 -15.62 -4.93 -13.58
C ASP A 318 -15.44 -3.57 -14.29
N GLU A 319 -14.31 -2.91 -14.07
CA GLU A 319 -13.98 -1.65 -14.70
C GLU A 319 -12.81 -1.79 -15.66
N ASN A 320 -12.84 -1.03 -16.77
CA ASN A 320 -11.69 -0.91 -17.64
C ASN A 320 -10.64 -0.03 -16.96
N LEU A 321 -9.44 -0.56 -16.81
CA LEU A 321 -8.37 0.10 -16.09
C LEU A 321 -7.24 0.47 -17.06
N GLY A 322 -6.69 1.66 -16.90
CA GLY A 322 -5.39 2.00 -17.44
C GLY A 322 -4.34 1.85 -16.34
N ILE A 323 -3.42 0.92 -16.46
CA ILE A 323 -2.26 0.84 -15.59
C ILE A 323 -1.21 1.80 -16.14
N ARG A 324 -0.76 2.73 -15.30
CA ARG A 324 0.31 3.65 -15.66
C ARG A 324 1.57 3.26 -14.93
N PHE A 325 2.62 3.06 -15.67
CA PHE A 325 3.95 2.86 -15.14
C PHE A 325 4.76 4.12 -15.38
N ASN A 326 5.22 4.75 -14.33
CA ASN A 326 6.13 5.88 -14.43
C ASN A 326 7.56 5.36 -14.31
N TYR A 327 8.31 5.51 -15.37
CA TYR A 327 9.71 5.11 -15.39
C TYR A 327 10.54 6.10 -16.20
N GLY A 328 11.69 6.50 -15.66
CA GLY A 328 12.64 7.39 -16.36
C GLY A 328 12.04 8.74 -16.76
N GLY A 329 11.07 9.27 -16.00
CA GLY A 329 10.35 10.51 -16.33
C GLY A 329 9.30 10.35 -17.43
N THR A 330 9.09 9.13 -17.93
CA THR A 330 8.09 8.83 -18.97
C THR A 330 6.98 7.97 -18.39
N THR A 331 5.72 8.31 -18.73
CA THR A 331 4.56 7.51 -18.35
C THR A 331 4.22 6.51 -19.44
N HIS A 332 4.25 5.23 -19.12
CA HIS A 332 3.77 4.15 -19.96
C HIS A 332 2.38 3.73 -19.51
N LYS A 333 1.52 3.42 -20.46
CA LYS A 333 0.15 2.98 -20.18
C LYS A 333 -0.04 1.56 -20.69
N ALA A 334 -0.70 0.75 -19.90
CA ALA A 334 -1.26 -0.52 -20.36
C ALA A 334 -2.76 -0.51 -20.07
N ASP A 335 -3.55 -0.82 -21.07
CA ASP A 335 -4.98 -0.98 -20.89
C ASP A 335 -5.26 -2.40 -20.39
N VAL A 336 -6.00 -2.49 -19.30
CA VAL A 336 -6.42 -3.76 -18.71
C VAL A 336 -7.91 -3.90 -18.93
N THR A 337 -8.31 -5.01 -19.50
CA THR A 337 -9.73 -5.36 -19.63
C THR A 337 -10.37 -5.61 -18.28
N LYS A 338 -11.68 -5.46 -18.22
CA LYS A 338 -12.49 -5.72 -17.02
C LYS A 338 -12.14 -7.05 -16.36
N CYS A 339 -11.94 -7.01 -15.05
CA CYS A 339 -11.77 -8.19 -14.22
C CYS A 339 -12.96 -8.33 -13.27
N GLY A 340 -13.76 -9.37 -13.45
CA GLY A 340 -14.90 -9.69 -12.58
C GLY A 340 -14.52 -10.55 -11.37
N GLN A 341 -13.34 -11.16 -11.42
CA GLN A 341 -12.73 -11.97 -10.37
C GLN A 341 -11.22 -11.79 -10.42
N GLU A 342 -10.44 -12.54 -9.65
CA GLU A 342 -8.98 -12.50 -9.71
C GLU A 342 -8.48 -12.65 -11.16
N CYS A 343 -7.62 -11.72 -11.59
CA CYS A 343 -7.06 -11.69 -12.94
C CYS A 343 -5.55 -11.79 -12.93
N LYS A 344 -5.03 -12.75 -13.71
CA LYS A 344 -3.60 -12.81 -14.04
C LYS A 344 -3.38 -12.15 -15.38
N LEU A 345 -2.72 -10.98 -15.37
CA LEU A 345 -2.50 -10.15 -16.57
C LEU A 345 -1.31 -10.62 -17.42
N GLY A 346 -0.49 -11.55 -16.87
CA GLY A 346 0.74 -11.99 -17.52
C GLY A 346 1.78 -10.89 -17.63
N ASP A 347 2.56 -10.90 -18.72
CA ASP A 347 3.63 -9.96 -18.96
C ASP A 347 3.11 -8.70 -19.65
N ILE A 348 3.23 -7.57 -18.97
CA ILE A 348 2.89 -6.25 -19.48
C ILE A 348 4.15 -5.63 -20.08
N LYS A 349 4.21 -5.61 -21.41
CA LYS A 349 5.36 -5.05 -22.13
C LYS A 349 5.34 -3.53 -22.04
N LEU A 350 6.40 -2.99 -21.43
CA LEU A 350 6.64 -1.56 -21.45
C LEU A 350 7.41 -1.21 -22.73
N SER A 351 6.87 -0.28 -23.51
CA SER A 351 7.54 0.25 -24.72
C SER A 351 8.72 1.18 -24.39
N ILE A 352 9.50 0.79 -23.39
CA ILE A 352 10.69 1.52 -22.96
C ILE A 352 11.89 0.92 -23.67
N VAL A 353 12.66 1.75 -24.33
CA VAL A 353 13.96 1.36 -24.85
C VAL A 353 14.99 1.65 -23.75
N PHE A 354 15.25 0.67 -22.87
CA PHE A 354 16.43 0.75 -22.04
C PHE A 354 17.66 0.51 -22.89
N ASN A 355 18.61 1.41 -22.77
CA ASN A 355 19.82 1.26 -23.54
C ASN A 355 20.81 0.30 -22.88
N LYS A 356 20.73 0.10 -21.56
CA LYS A 356 21.69 -0.76 -20.82
C LYS A 356 21.12 -1.31 -19.52
N THR A 357 21.40 -2.57 -19.26
CA THR A 357 21.36 -3.14 -17.93
C THR A 357 22.78 -3.07 -17.34
N ILE A 358 22.92 -2.45 -16.19
CA ILE A 358 24.18 -2.39 -15.44
C ILE A 358 24.11 -3.44 -14.35
N THR A 359 25.11 -4.31 -14.32
CA THR A 359 25.25 -5.34 -13.30
C THR A 359 26.59 -5.15 -12.59
N GLY A 360 26.63 -5.46 -11.31
CA GLY A 360 27.87 -5.34 -10.54
C GLY A 360 27.91 -6.28 -9.36
N ALA A 361 29.11 -6.43 -8.80
CA ALA A 361 29.34 -7.11 -7.54
C ALA A 361 29.62 -6.10 -6.44
N VAL A 362 29.09 -6.35 -5.25
CA VAL A 362 29.30 -5.55 -4.04
C VAL A 362 29.91 -6.44 -2.97
N VAL A 363 31.07 -6.07 -2.51
CA VAL A 363 31.80 -6.79 -1.47
C VAL A 363 32.12 -5.85 -0.31
N ASP A 364 32.23 -6.41 0.88
CA ASP A 364 32.74 -5.70 2.06
C ASP A 364 34.26 -5.48 2.00
N CYS A 365 34.84 -4.84 3.01
CA CYS A 365 36.27 -4.58 3.10
C CYS A 365 37.11 -5.87 3.21
N ASN A 366 36.52 -7.03 3.44
CA ASN A 366 37.15 -8.34 3.52
C ASN A 366 36.92 -9.18 2.26
N ASN A 367 36.39 -8.59 1.18
CA ASN A 367 35.99 -9.25 -0.06
C ASN A 367 34.84 -10.28 0.07
N ASN A 368 34.07 -10.23 1.14
CA ASN A 368 32.85 -11.06 1.23
C ASN A 368 31.68 -10.37 0.51
N PRO A 369 30.79 -11.14 -0.15
CA PRO A 369 29.61 -10.59 -0.74
C PRO A 369 28.72 -9.87 0.31
N VAL A 370 28.34 -8.63 0.04
CA VAL A 370 27.38 -7.90 0.89
C VAL A 370 26.03 -8.60 0.82
N LYS A 371 25.53 -9.09 1.96
CA LYS A 371 24.26 -9.82 2.04
C LYS A 371 23.05 -8.89 2.13
N SER A 372 23.18 -7.82 2.89
CA SER A 372 22.13 -6.84 3.13
C SER A 372 22.62 -5.46 2.73
N GLY A 373 22.22 -4.99 1.57
CA GLY A 373 22.67 -3.70 1.07
C GLY A 373 21.87 -3.21 -0.13
N TYR A 374 22.19 -2.04 -0.57
CA TYR A 374 21.64 -1.46 -1.79
C TYR A 374 22.65 -0.55 -2.47
N ILE A 375 22.38 -0.26 -3.74
CA ILE A 375 23.08 0.75 -4.50
C ILE A 375 22.25 2.01 -4.51
N LYS A 376 22.82 3.13 -4.11
CA LYS A 376 22.25 4.45 -4.39
C LYS A 376 22.81 4.92 -5.72
N ARG A 377 21.95 5.02 -6.73
CA ARG A 377 22.31 5.59 -8.01
C ARG A 377 21.89 7.07 -8.04
N ARG A 378 22.84 7.91 -8.42
CA ARG A 378 22.60 9.31 -8.77
C ARG A 378 22.89 9.53 -10.23
N SER A 379 22.02 10.22 -10.94
CA SER A 379 22.30 10.72 -12.27
C SER A 379 22.09 12.23 -12.33
N ASN A 380 22.70 12.88 -13.33
CA ASN A 380 22.53 14.32 -13.53
C ASN A 380 21.13 14.73 -14.03
N PHE A 381 20.23 13.75 -14.30
CA PHE A 381 18.90 13.99 -14.86
C PHE A 381 17.76 13.29 -14.12
N SER A 382 18.02 12.53 -13.06
CA SER A 382 16.98 11.82 -12.33
C SER A 382 17.18 11.87 -10.82
N ASP A 383 16.09 11.67 -10.10
CA ASP A 383 16.11 11.49 -8.65
C ASP A 383 17.01 10.30 -8.24
N GLU A 384 17.39 10.28 -6.98
CA GLU A 384 18.12 9.16 -6.39
C GLU A 384 17.28 7.87 -6.52
N VAL A 385 17.89 6.84 -7.05
CA VAL A 385 17.30 5.50 -7.19
C VAL A 385 18.03 4.55 -6.28
N TYR A 386 17.29 3.71 -5.59
CA TYR A 386 17.84 2.70 -4.69
C TYR A 386 17.59 1.32 -5.27
N VAL A 387 18.66 0.58 -5.55
CA VAL A 387 18.65 -0.75 -6.19
C VAL A 387 19.12 -1.78 -5.17
N PRO A 388 18.37 -2.84 -4.88
CA PRO A 388 18.77 -3.83 -3.90
C PRO A 388 20.02 -4.62 -4.35
N VAL A 389 20.86 -4.96 -3.39
CA VAL A 389 21.97 -5.90 -3.55
C VAL A 389 21.51 -7.26 -3.04
N VAL A 390 21.65 -8.30 -3.85
CA VAL A 390 21.27 -9.67 -3.52
C VAL A 390 22.49 -10.56 -3.65
N ASN A 391 22.91 -11.21 -2.57
CA ASN A 391 24.10 -12.07 -2.56
C ASN A 391 25.33 -11.39 -3.19
N GLY A 392 25.56 -10.15 -2.85
CA GLY A 392 26.67 -9.36 -3.37
C GLY A 392 26.53 -8.92 -4.83
N ARG A 393 25.35 -8.99 -5.43
CA ARG A 393 25.12 -8.58 -6.81
C ARG A 393 23.94 -7.62 -6.92
N PHE A 394 23.98 -6.74 -7.95
CA PHE A 394 22.86 -5.89 -8.29
C PHE A 394 22.64 -5.88 -9.81
N ASN A 395 21.37 -5.61 -10.19
CA ASN A 395 20.97 -5.34 -11.56
C ASN A 395 20.19 -4.01 -11.59
N ASP A 396 20.56 -3.11 -12.48
CA ASP A 396 19.92 -1.81 -12.66
C ASP A 396 19.67 -1.56 -14.14
N ASN A 397 18.45 -1.17 -14.49
CA ASN A 397 18.11 -0.77 -15.84
C ASN A 397 18.25 0.74 -15.97
N VAL A 398 19.13 1.21 -16.82
CA VAL A 398 19.42 2.63 -17.00
C VAL A 398 18.97 3.10 -18.37
N TYR A 399 18.19 4.19 -18.37
CA TYR A 399 17.82 4.91 -19.56
C TYR A 399 18.88 5.97 -19.89
N TRP A 400 19.60 5.81 -21.01
CA TRP A 400 20.60 6.73 -21.49
C TRP A 400 20.13 7.40 -22.77
N ASN A 401 19.29 8.40 -22.65
CA ASN A 401 18.75 9.08 -23.84
C ASN A 401 19.52 10.35 -24.24
N ILE A 402 20.52 10.75 -23.46
CA ILE A 402 21.21 12.02 -23.68
C ILE A 402 22.72 11.79 -23.65
N ILE A 403 23.41 12.30 -24.66
CA ILE A 403 24.88 12.36 -24.69
C ILE A 403 25.34 13.16 -23.44
N GLY A 404 26.17 12.53 -22.62
CA GLY A 404 26.68 13.14 -21.37
C GLY A 404 25.95 12.74 -20.10
N THR A 405 25.02 11.74 -20.12
CA THR A 405 24.46 11.17 -18.91
C THR A 405 25.57 10.47 -18.13
N VAL A 406 25.81 10.94 -16.90
CA VAL A 406 26.72 10.30 -15.94
C VAL A 406 25.88 9.75 -14.81
N ALA A 407 26.06 8.50 -14.49
CA ALA A 407 25.48 7.86 -13.31
C ALA A 407 26.59 7.44 -12.35
N SER A 408 26.44 7.82 -11.10
CA SER A 408 27.36 7.41 -10.02
C SER A 408 26.64 6.40 -9.13
N TYR A 409 27.32 5.32 -8.81
CA TYR A 409 26.84 4.22 -8.00
C TYR A 409 27.53 4.23 -6.64
N TYR A 410 26.77 4.29 -5.57
CA TYR A 410 27.24 4.30 -4.20
C TYR A 410 26.76 3.04 -3.50
N PRO A 411 27.59 2.00 -3.37
CA PRO A 411 27.26 0.82 -2.59
C PRO A 411 27.09 1.14 -1.12
N ILE A 412 26.05 0.60 -0.52
CA ILE A 412 25.72 0.78 0.90
C ILE A 412 25.50 -0.59 1.50
N ASP A 413 26.27 -0.91 2.53
CA ASP A 413 26.13 -2.08 3.37
C ASP A 413 25.32 -1.67 4.62
N ILE A 414 24.08 -2.19 4.75
CA ILE A 414 23.21 -1.84 5.86
C ILE A 414 23.71 -2.48 7.16
N ASP A 415 24.15 -3.72 7.10
CA ASP A 415 24.56 -4.48 8.30
C ASP A 415 25.77 -3.86 8.99
N ASN A 416 26.69 -3.31 8.19
CA ASN A 416 27.92 -2.67 8.70
C ASN A 416 27.84 -1.14 8.72
N ASN A 417 26.69 -0.55 8.29
CA ASN A 417 26.51 0.90 8.17
C ASN A 417 27.64 1.60 7.39
N GLN A 418 28.04 1.00 6.27
CA GLN A 418 29.13 1.50 5.43
C GLN A 418 28.63 1.98 4.08
N GLU A 419 29.11 3.14 3.66
CA GLU A 419 28.92 3.68 2.31
C GLU A 419 30.27 3.78 1.61
N SER A 420 30.37 3.19 0.42
CA SER A 420 31.56 3.29 -0.40
C SER A 420 31.63 4.61 -1.16
N LYS A 421 32.83 4.98 -1.62
CA LYS A 421 32.98 6.04 -2.61
C LYS A 421 32.29 5.64 -3.93
N PRO A 422 31.82 6.63 -4.73
CA PRO A 422 31.19 6.33 -6.01
C PRO A 422 32.18 5.66 -6.97
N THR A 423 31.67 4.67 -7.69
CA THR A 423 32.32 4.05 -8.85
C THR A 423 31.66 4.51 -10.13
#